data_9d88eefa6257d205e30607079deaacce
#
_entry.id   9d88eefa6257d205e30607079deaacce
#
_cell.length_a   1.000
_cell.length_b   1.000
_cell.length_c   1.000
_cell.angle_alpha   90.00
_cell.angle_beta   90.00
_cell.angle_gamma   90.00
#
_symmetry.space_group_name_H-M   'P 1'
#
loop_
_entity.id
_entity.type
_entity.pdbx_description
1 polymer ?
#
loop_
_entity_poly.entity_id
_entity_poly.type
_entity_poly.pdbx_seq_one_letter_code
_entity_poly.pdbx_strand_id
1 'polypeptide(L)'
;MKRININIVAALLGGIAFVLIYGVKILNPLYTDWLLTGGDLSQHYLGWEFFRRSDWYFPLGLTDQLAYPLKTSVIYTDSIPIFAVFFKLFRSILPRQFQYFGIWGLLCFVLQ
;
A
#
# COMPACT_ATOMS: atom_id res chain seq x y z
N MET A 1 -0.31 -33.87 23.08
CA MET A 1 0.38 -32.68 22.49
C MET A 1 -0.45 -32.12 21.37
N LYS A 2 -0.83 -30.84 21.45
CA LYS A 2 -1.41 -30.18 20.29
C LYS A 2 -0.31 -30.01 19.23
N ARG A 3 -0.55 -30.52 18.01
CA ARG A 3 0.36 -30.28 16.89
C ARG A 3 0.35 -28.79 16.61
N ILE A 4 1.51 -28.16 16.75
CA ILE A 4 1.70 -26.77 16.35
C ILE A 4 1.52 -26.71 14.84
N ASN A 5 0.61 -25.86 14.37
CA ASN A 5 0.42 -25.66 12.94
C ASN A 5 1.64 -24.95 12.37
N ILE A 6 2.39 -25.62 11.51
CA ILE A 6 3.61 -25.09 10.90
C ILE A 6 3.37 -23.76 10.18
N ASN A 7 2.17 -23.58 9.60
CA ASN A 7 1.82 -22.34 8.91
C ASN A 7 1.71 -21.17 9.88
N ILE A 8 1.22 -21.40 11.11
CA ILE A 8 1.17 -20.36 12.14
C ILE A 8 2.58 -19.96 12.56
N VAL A 9 3.46 -20.95 12.73
CA VAL A 9 4.87 -20.68 13.08
C VAL A 9 5.55 -19.90 11.98
N ALA A 10 5.37 -20.29 10.72
CA ALA A 10 5.92 -19.58 9.57
C ALA A 10 5.41 -18.13 9.49
N ALA A 11 4.11 -17.93 9.68
CA ALA A 11 3.50 -16.58 9.68
C ALA A 11 4.07 -15.70 10.81
N LEU A 12 4.23 -16.25 12.01
CA LEU A 12 4.82 -15.53 13.14
C LEU A 12 6.28 -15.15 12.88
N LEU A 13 7.06 -16.08 12.33
CA LEU A 13 8.46 -15.82 11.97
C LEU A 13 8.55 -14.77 10.86
N GLY A 14 7.68 -14.80 9.86
CA GLY A 14 7.59 -13.79 8.82
C GLY A 14 7.27 -12.40 9.39
N GLY A 15 6.29 -12.31 10.28
CA GLY A 15 5.93 -11.06 10.95
C GLY A 15 7.06 -10.51 11.83
N ILE A 16 7.74 -11.37 12.58
CA ILE A 16 8.90 -10.99 13.40
C ILE A 16 10.04 -10.48 12.49
N ALA A 17 10.34 -11.19 11.42
CA ALA A 17 11.38 -10.81 10.47
C ALA A 17 11.09 -9.42 9.86
N PHE A 18 9.84 -9.17 9.48
CA PHE A 18 9.42 -7.87 8.97
C PHE A 18 9.68 -6.74 9.97
N VAL A 19 9.27 -6.93 11.23
CA VAL A 19 9.45 -5.93 12.28
C VAL A 19 10.93 -5.69 12.58
N LEU A 20 11.76 -6.73 12.56
CA LEU A 20 13.20 -6.59 12.78
C LEU A 20 13.91 -5.86 11.65
N ILE A 21 13.46 -6.03 10.41
CA ILE A 21 14.08 -5.42 9.24
C ILE A 21 13.60 -3.97 9.05
N TYR A 22 12.29 -3.74 9.15
CA TYR A 22 11.67 -2.46 8.79
C TYR A 22 11.19 -1.64 9.98
N GLY A 23 11.04 -2.26 11.15
CA GLY A 23 10.46 -1.63 12.33
C GLY A 23 8.94 -1.59 12.29
N VAL A 24 8.34 -1.17 13.40
CA VAL A 24 6.88 -1.07 13.55
C VAL A 24 6.30 0.26 13.05
N LYS A 25 7.13 1.27 12.92
CA LYS A 25 6.70 2.63 12.60
C LYS A 25 6.01 2.72 11.23
N ILE A 26 6.50 1.95 10.24
CA ILE A 26 5.94 1.91 8.90
C ILE A 26 4.55 1.26 8.83
N LEU A 27 4.14 0.55 9.86
CA LEU A 27 2.78 -0.02 9.96
C LEU A 27 1.74 1.04 10.30
N ASN A 28 2.15 2.20 10.80
CA ASN A 28 1.24 3.30 11.06
C ASN A 28 0.75 3.89 9.72
N PRO A 29 -0.58 3.83 9.42
CA PRO A 29 -1.11 4.36 8.17
C PRO A 29 -0.92 5.87 8.00
N LEU A 30 -0.66 6.60 9.08
CA LEU A 30 -0.46 8.05 9.06
C LEU A 30 1.01 8.44 8.86
N TYR A 31 1.93 7.48 8.96
CA TYR A 31 3.36 7.73 8.80
C TYR A 31 3.76 7.51 7.33
N THR A 32 4.02 8.60 6.62
CA THR A 32 4.32 8.59 5.19
C THR A 32 5.74 9.04 4.84
N ASP A 33 6.50 9.54 5.80
CA ASP A 33 7.83 10.12 5.56
C ASP A 33 8.81 9.14 4.92
N TRP A 34 8.73 7.86 5.31
CA TRP A 34 9.57 6.81 4.75
C TRP A 34 9.32 6.54 3.26
N LEU A 35 8.12 6.87 2.77
CA LEU A 35 7.75 6.73 1.36
C LEU A 35 8.22 7.93 0.52
N LEU A 36 8.55 9.05 1.15
CA LEU A 36 8.91 10.30 0.47
C LEU A 36 10.41 10.50 0.36
N THR A 37 11.20 9.45 0.55
CA THR A 37 12.67 9.49 0.48
C THR A 37 13.23 9.52 -0.93
N GLY A 38 12.39 9.47 -1.95
CA GLY A 38 12.76 9.43 -3.37
C GLY A 38 12.73 8.02 -3.96
N GLY A 39 12.96 7.92 -5.26
CA GLY A 39 12.96 6.65 -5.98
C GLY A 39 11.58 5.99 -6.06
N ASP A 40 11.59 4.67 -6.13
CA ASP A 40 10.39 3.85 -6.37
C ASP A 40 9.34 4.00 -5.26
N LEU A 41 9.77 4.12 -3.99
CA LEU A 41 8.85 4.30 -2.87
C LEU A 41 8.00 5.56 -3.00
N SER A 42 8.62 6.65 -3.42
CA SER A 42 7.90 7.90 -3.68
C SER A 42 6.93 7.76 -4.84
N GLN A 43 7.32 7.05 -5.90
CA GLN A 43 6.45 6.79 -7.05
C GLN A 43 5.20 6.00 -6.63
N HIS A 44 5.36 4.96 -5.84
CA HIS A 44 4.24 4.15 -5.34
C HIS A 44 3.26 4.99 -4.52
N TYR A 45 3.77 5.77 -3.59
CA TYR A 45 2.95 6.61 -2.72
C TYR A 45 2.26 7.75 -3.49
N LEU A 46 2.98 8.45 -4.34
CA LEU A 46 2.42 9.54 -5.15
C LEU A 46 1.37 9.02 -6.13
N GLY A 47 1.57 7.84 -6.71
CA GLY A 47 0.56 7.19 -7.53
C GLY A 47 -0.75 7.00 -6.79
N TRP A 48 -0.69 6.50 -5.54
CA TRP A 48 -1.85 6.40 -4.66
C TRP A 48 -2.48 7.75 -4.35
N GLU A 49 -1.68 8.75 -3.98
CA GLU A 49 -2.17 10.09 -3.64
C GLU A 49 -2.91 10.75 -4.80
N PHE A 50 -2.38 10.67 -6.00
CA PHE A 50 -3.05 11.19 -7.19
C PHE A 50 -4.31 10.40 -7.53
N PHE A 51 -4.25 9.08 -7.46
CA PHE A 51 -5.39 8.21 -7.74
C PHE A 51 -6.55 8.44 -6.77
N ARG A 52 -6.29 8.56 -5.47
CA ARG A 52 -7.35 8.79 -4.48
C ARG A 52 -8.09 10.13 -4.68
N ARG A 53 -7.41 11.12 -5.24
CA ARG A 53 -7.97 12.46 -5.47
C ARG A 53 -8.68 12.61 -6.80
N SER A 54 -8.43 11.70 -7.74
CA SER A 54 -9.07 11.74 -9.05
C SER A 54 -10.51 11.25 -8.99
N ASP A 55 -11.29 11.60 -10.01
CA ASP A 55 -12.61 11.03 -10.19
C ASP A 55 -12.53 9.53 -10.52
N TRP A 56 -13.66 8.86 -10.44
CA TRP A 56 -13.76 7.48 -10.87
C TRP A 56 -13.88 7.40 -12.39
N TYR A 57 -13.02 6.62 -12.98
CA TYR A 57 -13.07 6.27 -14.40
C TYR A 57 -13.18 4.76 -14.58
N PHE A 58 -13.64 4.33 -15.73
CA PHE A 58 -13.63 2.92 -16.07
C PHE A 58 -12.59 2.68 -17.18
N PRO A 59 -11.74 1.66 -17.06
CA PRO A 59 -11.53 0.73 -15.94
C PRO A 59 -11.14 1.41 -14.62
N LEU A 60 -11.48 0.76 -13.48
CA LEU A 60 -11.43 1.36 -12.14
C LEU A 60 -10.07 1.92 -11.68
N GLY A 61 -8.99 1.51 -12.32
CA GLY A 61 -7.63 1.98 -12.00
C GLY A 61 -7.20 3.26 -12.74
N LEU A 62 -8.03 3.82 -13.60
CA LEU A 62 -7.67 5.01 -14.38
C LEU A 62 -7.71 6.28 -13.54
N THR A 63 -6.78 7.18 -13.83
CA THR A 63 -6.70 8.52 -13.25
C THR A 63 -6.22 9.51 -14.31
N ASP A 64 -6.71 10.74 -14.26
CA ASP A 64 -6.27 11.86 -15.07
C ASP A 64 -5.23 12.75 -14.37
N GLN A 65 -4.88 12.43 -13.13
CA GLN A 65 -3.98 13.24 -12.30
C GLN A 65 -2.50 12.99 -12.54
N LEU A 66 -2.15 11.88 -13.22
CA LEU A 66 -0.75 11.49 -13.43
C LEU A 66 -0.18 11.94 -14.78
N ALA A 67 -1.01 12.06 -15.80
CA ALA A 67 -0.55 12.36 -17.17
C ALA A 67 -1.54 13.28 -17.90
N TYR A 68 -2.10 14.25 -17.19
CA TYR A 68 -3.04 15.20 -17.78
C TYR A 68 -2.51 15.82 -19.09
N PRO A 69 -3.31 15.94 -20.16
CA PRO A 69 -4.75 15.63 -20.22
C PRO A 69 -5.06 14.13 -20.51
N LEU A 70 -4.04 13.29 -20.64
CA LEU A 70 -4.23 11.85 -20.87
C LEU A 70 -4.55 11.16 -19.56
N LYS A 71 -5.38 10.11 -19.63
CA LYS A 71 -5.62 9.21 -18.50
C LYS A 71 -4.60 8.09 -18.53
N THR A 72 -4.11 7.72 -17.36
CA THR A 72 -3.25 6.56 -17.17
C THR A 72 -3.75 5.69 -16.02
N SER A 73 -3.27 4.46 -15.93
CA SER A 73 -3.67 3.56 -14.87
C SER A 73 -2.72 3.63 -13.68
N VAL A 74 -3.27 3.55 -12.47
CA VAL A 74 -2.50 3.42 -11.23
C VAL A 74 -1.59 2.19 -11.21
N ILE A 75 -1.88 1.20 -12.06
CA ILE A 75 -1.06 -0.01 -12.20
C ILE A 75 0.40 0.31 -12.62
N TYR A 76 0.59 1.39 -13.38
CA TYR A 76 1.92 1.80 -13.84
C TYR A 76 2.76 2.46 -12.75
N THR A 77 2.19 2.76 -11.60
CA THR A 77 2.90 3.32 -10.46
C THR A 77 3.25 2.29 -9.38
N ASP A 78 2.91 1.03 -9.63
CA ASP A 78 3.08 -0.08 -8.67
C ASP A 78 2.44 0.21 -7.29
N SER A 79 1.35 0.96 -7.29
CA SER A 79 0.66 1.39 -6.06
C SER A 79 -0.29 0.32 -5.51
N ILE A 80 -0.06 -0.94 -5.81
CA ILE A 80 -0.87 -2.10 -5.38
C ILE A 80 -2.35 -1.84 -5.74
N PRO A 81 -2.75 -2.02 -7.02
CA PRO A 81 -4.04 -1.55 -7.54
C PRO A 81 -5.26 -2.04 -6.76
N ILE A 82 -5.22 -3.28 -6.26
CA ILE A 82 -6.32 -3.84 -5.47
C ILE A 82 -6.55 -3.05 -4.17
N PHE A 83 -5.48 -2.66 -3.48
CA PHE A 83 -5.57 -1.82 -2.29
C PHE A 83 -5.92 -0.38 -2.63
N ALA A 84 -5.35 0.15 -3.71
CA ALA A 84 -5.66 1.50 -4.17
C ALA A 84 -7.14 1.67 -4.47
N VAL A 85 -7.75 0.76 -5.21
CA VAL A 85 -9.19 0.79 -5.50
C VAL A 85 -10.01 0.62 -4.23
N PHE A 86 -9.65 -0.35 -3.37
CA PHE A 86 -10.34 -0.60 -2.12
C PHE A 86 -10.34 0.64 -1.21
N PHE A 87 -9.20 1.22 -0.95
CA PHE A 87 -9.10 2.39 -0.08
C PHE A 87 -9.66 3.66 -0.71
N LYS A 88 -9.66 3.78 -2.03
CA LYS A 88 -10.32 4.90 -2.71
C LYS A 88 -11.82 4.93 -2.47
N LEU A 89 -12.47 3.79 -2.28
CA LEU A 89 -13.88 3.73 -1.90
C LEU A 89 -14.17 4.48 -0.60
N PHE A 90 -13.21 4.53 0.31
CA PHE A 90 -13.31 5.19 1.60
C PHE A 90 -12.62 6.56 1.64
N ARG A 91 -12.26 7.13 0.50
CA ARG A 91 -11.46 8.36 0.42
C ARG A 91 -12.05 9.55 1.18
N SER A 92 -13.36 9.60 1.35
CA SER A 92 -14.04 10.69 2.05
C SER A 92 -13.84 10.66 3.57
N ILE A 93 -13.53 9.49 4.13
CA ILE A 93 -13.32 9.29 5.57
C ILE A 93 -11.86 9.04 5.93
N LEU A 94 -10.99 8.80 4.95
CA LEU A 94 -9.57 8.57 5.18
C LEU A 94 -8.87 9.89 5.55
N PRO A 95 -7.83 9.82 6.43
CA PRO A 95 -7.00 10.96 6.75
C PRO A 95 -6.33 11.55 5.51
N ARG A 96 -5.92 12.82 5.59
CA ARG A 96 -5.22 13.49 4.50
C ARG A 96 -3.90 12.78 4.15
N GLN A 97 -3.16 12.36 5.17
CA GLN A 97 -1.99 11.49 5.02
C GLN A 97 -2.40 10.06 5.35
N PHE A 98 -2.33 9.19 4.37
CA PHE A 98 -2.70 7.79 4.54
C PHE A 98 -1.87 6.93 3.60
N GLN A 99 -1.31 5.84 4.12
CA GLN A 99 -0.60 4.83 3.35
C GLN A 99 -0.99 3.42 3.81
N TYR A 100 -0.93 2.46 2.90
CA TYR A 100 -1.19 1.05 3.14
C TYR A 100 0.02 0.17 2.80
N PHE A 101 1.12 0.77 2.39
CA PHE A 101 2.30 0.05 1.90
C PHE A 101 3.01 -0.74 3.01
N GLY A 102 3.05 -0.21 4.22
CA GLY A 102 3.61 -0.91 5.37
C GLY A 102 2.82 -2.17 5.71
N ILE A 103 1.50 -2.08 5.73
CA ILE A 103 0.60 -3.23 5.96
C ILE A 103 0.75 -4.26 4.86
N TRP A 104 0.83 -3.84 3.61
CA TRP A 104 1.08 -4.73 2.48
C TRP A 104 2.40 -5.48 2.62
N GLY A 105 3.47 -4.77 2.99
CA GLY A 105 4.77 -5.39 3.26
C GLY A 105 4.69 -6.47 4.34
N LEU A 106 4.01 -6.18 5.44
CA LEU A 106 3.78 -7.15 6.52
C LEU A 106 3.03 -8.38 6.00
N LEU A 107 1.96 -8.17 5.23
CA LEU A 107 1.19 -9.28 4.64
C LEU A 107 2.06 -10.16 3.74
N CYS A 108 2.93 -9.57 2.93
CA CYS A 108 3.86 -10.32 2.09
C CYS A 108 4.78 -11.24 2.92
N PHE A 109 5.30 -10.74 4.03
CA PHE A 109 6.16 -11.53 4.92
C PHE A 109 5.40 -12.63 5.68
N VAL A 110 4.17 -12.36 6.09
CA VAL A 110 3.34 -13.32 6.83
C VAL A 110 2.84 -14.45 5.92
N LEU A 111 2.57 -14.15 4.64
CA LEU A 111 2.01 -15.12 3.69
C LEU A 111 3.07 -15.91 2.91
N GLN A 112 4.35 -15.63 3.06
CA GLN A 112 5.44 -16.42 2.50
C GLN A 112 5.57 -17.75 3.22
#